data_86e42d76b3c466d4c8f1bae19fd4039b
#
_entry.id   86e42d76b3c466d4c8f1bae19fd4039b
#
_cell.length_a   1.000
_cell.length_b   1.000
_cell.length_c   1.000
_cell.angle_alpha   90.00
_cell.angle_beta   90.00
_cell.angle_gamma   90.00
#
_symmetry.space_group_name_H-M   'P 1'
#
loop_
_entity.id
_entity.type
_entity.pdbx_description
1 polymer ?
#
loop_
_entity_poly.entity_id
_entity_poly.type
_entity_poly.pdbx_seq_one_letter_code
_entity_poly.pdbx_strand_id
1 'polypeptide(L)'
;MKTWMAAAAVLLVSGCASMGMSGPDKVVYHLNSGLPQASDGLRNIGNHLEVNPSAKIVVVSHARGVDFLMKDAKDANGAKYEDLVERLKARGVQFHVCEITLRNRKLKKEQFIADATYVPSGVAEITRLQQREGYAYLRP
;
A
#
# COMPACT_ATOMS: atom_id res chain seq x y z
N MET A 1 42.95 59.69 -15.62
CA MET A 1 42.99 58.33 -15.12
C MET A 1 41.56 57.88 -14.88
N LYS A 2 41.00 57.06 -15.76
CA LYS A 2 39.62 56.54 -15.64
C LYS A 2 39.69 55.08 -15.24
N THR A 3 39.33 54.79 -14.04
CA THR A 3 39.23 53.42 -13.50
C THR A 3 37.86 52.79 -13.90
N TRP A 4 37.91 51.76 -14.68
CA TRP A 4 36.73 50.97 -15.08
C TRP A 4 36.53 49.89 -14.03
N MET A 5 35.44 49.96 -13.28
CA MET A 5 34.97 48.86 -12.45
C MET A 5 34.16 47.89 -13.28
N ALA A 6 34.69 46.70 -13.46
CA ALA A 6 33.97 45.59 -14.09
C ALA A 6 33.06 44.93 -13.00
N ALA A 7 31.76 45.05 -13.18
CA ALA A 7 30.80 44.34 -12.36
C ALA A 7 30.65 42.91 -12.89
N ALA A 8 31.11 41.94 -12.13
CA ALA A 8 30.87 40.51 -12.40
C ALA A 8 29.46 40.13 -11.94
N ALA A 9 28.56 39.88 -12.89
CA ALA A 9 27.24 39.33 -12.63
C ALA A 9 27.38 37.82 -12.39
N VAL A 10 27.18 37.40 -11.16
CA VAL A 10 27.07 35.97 -10.80
C VAL A 10 25.66 35.51 -11.12
N LEU A 11 25.51 34.75 -12.20
CA LEU A 11 24.29 34.04 -12.55
C LEU A 11 24.17 32.80 -11.63
N LEU A 12 23.30 32.90 -10.60
CA LEU A 12 22.85 31.76 -9.83
C LEU A 12 21.90 30.91 -10.69
N VAL A 13 22.42 29.85 -11.30
CA VAL A 13 21.60 28.83 -11.93
C VAL A 13 21.01 27.97 -10.82
N SER A 14 19.76 28.26 -10.43
CA SER A 14 18.97 27.35 -9.60
C SER A 14 18.65 26.10 -10.44
N GLY A 15 19.52 25.10 -10.34
CA GLY A 15 19.24 23.79 -10.85
C GLY A 15 18.10 23.16 -10.03
N CYS A 16 16.88 23.10 -10.61
CA CYS A 16 15.86 22.18 -10.14
C CYS A 16 16.39 20.77 -10.36
N ALA A 17 17.04 20.21 -9.34
CA ALA A 17 17.30 18.79 -9.30
C ALA A 17 15.94 18.09 -9.23
N SER A 18 15.45 17.58 -10.36
CA SER A 18 14.39 16.58 -10.40
C SER A 18 14.96 15.36 -9.64
N MET A 19 14.54 15.21 -8.38
CA MET A 19 14.75 13.98 -7.64
C MET A 19 13.93 12.91 -8.37
N GLY A 20 14.54 12.27 -9.37
CA GLY A 20 14.05 11.05 -9.94
C GLY A 20 13.92 10.05 -8.79
N MET A 21 12.71 9.58 -8.52
CA MET A 21 12.48 8.51 -7.56
C MET A 21 13.13 7.24 -8.11
N SER A 22 14.42 7.08 -7.83
CA SER A 22 15.16 5.86 -8.18
C SER A 22 14.91 4.83 -7.10
N GLY A 23 14.08 3.84 -7.41
CA GLY A 23 13.76 2.74 -6.50
C GLY A 23 12.47 2.03 -6.93
N PRO A 24 12.14 0.89 -6.31
CA PRO A 24 10.88 0.20 -6.59
C PRO A 24 9.69 1.07 -6.20
N ASP A 25 8.61 1.01 -6.97
CA ASP A 25 7.35 1.63 -6.60
C ASP A 25 6.89 1.12 -5.23
N LYS A 26 6.38 2.05 -4.41
CA LYS A 26 5.79 1.73 -3.12
C LYS A 26 4.32 2.12 -3.15
N VAL A 27 3.45 1.18 -2.92
CA VAL A 27 1.99 1.39 -3.05
C VAL A 27 1.24 0.80 -1.88
N VAL A 28 0.37 1.60 -1.27
CA VAL A 28 -0.62 1.11 -0.30
C VAL A 28 -1.97 0.95 -0.98
N TYR A 29 -2.48 -0.28 -1.00
CA TYR A 29 -3.84 -0.61 -1.42
C TYR A 29 -4.76 -0.57 -0.21
N HIS A 30 -5.80 0.27 -0.28
CA HIS A 30 -6.75 0.47 0.81
C HIS A 30 -8.06 -0.28 0.55
N LEU A 31 -8.36 -1.28 1.39
CA LEU A 31 -9.58 -2.07 1.32
C LEU A 31 -10.47 -1.83 2.55
N ASN A 32 -11.71 -1.37 2.35
CA ASN A 32 -12.65 -1.10 3.45
C ASN A 32 -14.12 -1.43 3.14
N SER A 33 -14.43 -1.96 1.95
CA SER A 33 -15.82 -2.09 1.47
C SER A 33 -16.31 -3.54 1.28
N GLY A 34 -15.55 -4.54 1.73
CA GLY A 34 -15.96 -5.95 1.69
C GLY A 34 -15.42 -6.73 0.50
N LEU A 35 -15.99 -7.93 0.27
CA LEU A 35 -15.42 -8.92 -0.65
C LEU A 35 -15.34 -8.48 -2.13
N PRO A 36 -16.32 -7.76 -2.71
CA PRO A 36 -16.20 -7.28 -4.10
C PRO A 36 -14.98 -6.39 -4.30
N GLN A 37 -14.76 -5.40 -3.40
CA GLN A 37 -13.59 -4.54 -3.45
C GLN A 37 -12.29 -5.35 -3.24
N ALA A 38 -12.31 -6.34 -2.36
CA ALA A 38 -11.15 -7.21 -2.15
C ALA A 38 -10.79 -7.98 -3.43
N SER A 39 -11.76 -8.54 -4.13
CA SER A 39 -11.54 -9.24 -5.40
C SER A 39 -10.91 -8.33 -6.46
N ASP A 40 -11.44 -7.12 -6.60
CA ASP A 40 -10.90 -6.12 -7.53
C ASP A 40 -9.49 -5.68 -7.13
N GLY A 41 -9.28 -5.42 -5.85
CA GLY A 41 -7.98 -5.02 -5.31
C GLY A 41 -6.91 -6.08 -5.51
N LEU A 42 -7.19 -7.33 -5.18
CA LEU A 42 -6.23 -8.42 -5.33
C LEU A 42 -5.90 -8.70 -6.80
N ARG A 43 -6.88 -8.58 -7.71
CA ARG A 43 -6.65 -8.64 -9.15
C ARG A 43 -5.75 -7.50 -9.61
N ASN A 44 -6.02 -6.26 -9.18
CA ASN A 44 -5.20 -5.09 -9.52
C ASN A 44 -3.77 -5.20 -9.00
N ILE A 45 -3.58 -5.77 -7.82
CA ILE A 45 -2.24 -6.07 -7.28
C ILE A 45 -1.51 -7.09 -8.18
N GLY A 46 -2.19 -8.13 -8.62
CA GLY A 46 -1.64 -9.10 -9.57
C GLY A 46 -1.15 -8.43 -10.85
N ASN A 47 -2.00 -7.61 -11.47
CA ASN A 47 -1.67 -6.85 -12.69
C ASN A 47 -0.51 -5.87 -12.46
N HIS A 48 -0.49 -5.18 -11.31
CA HIS A 48 0.59 -4.27 -10.95
C HIS A 48 1.95 -5.01 -10.89
N LEU A 49 1.98 -6.15 -10.20
CA LEU A 49 3.19 -6.95 -10.06
C LEU A 49 3.61 -7.64 -11.37
N GLU A 50 2.70 -7.84 -12.32
CA GLU A 50 3.03 -8.35 -13.65
C GLU A 50 3.86 -7.34 -14.44
N VAL A 51 3.51 -6.05 -14.36
CA VAL A 51 4.23 -4.96 -15.04
C VAL A 51 5.44 -4.49 -14.23
N ASN A 52 5.32 -4.43 -12.90
CA ASN A 52 6.39 -4.00 -12.01
C ASN A 52 6.63 -5.04 -10.90
N PRO A 53 7.39 -6.12 -11.17
CA PRO A 53 7.62 -7.21 -10.22
C PRO A 53 8.37 -6.78 -8.95
N SER A 54 9.08 -5.65 -8.98
CA SER A 54 9.84 -5.12 -7.84
C SER A 54 9.02 -4.19 -6.93
N ALA A 55 7.76 -3.89 -7.28
CA ALA A 55 6.91 -3.00 -6.50
C ALA A 55 6.73 -3.53 -5.07
N LYS A 56 6.85 -2.61 -4.09
CA LYS A 56 6.56 -2.89 -2.68
C LYS A 56 5.10 -2.54 -2.41
N ILE A 57 4.30 -3.56 -2.14
CA ILE A 57 2.87 -3.41 -1.96
C ILE A 57 2.47 -3.77 -0.54
N VAL A 58 1.73 -2.87 0.12
CA VAL A 58 1.08 -3.09 1.39
C VAL A 58 -0.43 -2.95 1.19
N VAL A 59 -1.17 -3.98 1.56
CA VAL A 59 -2.64 -3.94 1.61
C VAL A 59 -3.05 -3.58 3.03
N VAL A 60 -3.74 -2.46 3.22
CA VAL A 60 -4.27 -2.07 4.52
C VAL A 60 -5.78 -2.22 4.51
N SER A 61 -6.29 -3.06 5.42
CA SER A 61 -7.71 -3.42 5.50
C SER A 61 -8.33 -2.98 6.82
N HIS A 62 -9.51 -2.36 6.74
CA HIS A 62 -10.33 -2.04 7.90
C HIS A 62 -11.83 -2.14 7.58
N ALA A 63 -12.69 -1.95 8.56
CA ALA A 63 -14.14 -2.10 8.43
C ALA A 63 -14.50 -3.45 7.77
N ARG A 64 -15.31 -3.46 6.72
CA ARG A 64 -15.64 -4.69 5.98
C ARG A 64 -14.51 -5.18 5.06
N GLY A 65 -13.54 -4.33 4.80
CA GLY A 65 -12.39 -4.70 3.99
C GLY A 65 -11.49 -5.79 4.60
N VAL A 66 -11.67 -6.18 5.87
CA VAL A 66 -10.93 -7.28 6.50
C VAL A 66 -11.51 -8.66 6.17
N ASP A 67 -12.72 -8.73 5.64
CA ASP A 67 -13.49 -9.98 5.52
C ASP A 67 -12.82 -11.02 4.63
N PHE A 68 -12.09 -10.62 3.59
CA PHE A 68 -11.38 -11.55 2.72
C PHE A 68 -10.19 -12.26 3.38
N LEU A 69 -9.68 -11.71 4.50
CA LEU A 69 -8.61 -12.31 5.30
C LEU A 69 -9.14 -13.24 6.39
N MET A 70 -10.44 -13.40 6.52
CA MET A 70 -11.00 -14.39 7.42
C MET A 70 -10.84 -15.81 6.85
N LYS A 71 -10.64 -16.81 7.72
CA LYS A 71 -10.57 -18.21 7.33
C LYS A 71 -11.85 -18.60 6.57
N ASP A 72 -11.68 -19.40 5.53
CA ASP A 72 -12.76 -19.90 4.66
C ASP A 72 -13.52 -18.83 3.86
N ALA A 73 -13.05 -17.57 3.84
CA ALA A 73 -13.59 -16.54 2.96
C ALA A 73 -13.40 -16.93 1.49
N LYS A 74 -14.47 -16.79 0.70
CA LYS A 74 -14.49 -17.17 -0.73
C LYS A 74 -14.97 -16.00 -1.58
N ASP A 75 -14.47 -15.95 -2.81
CA ASP A 75 -14.95 -15.03 -3.83
C ASP A 75 -16.31 -15.47 -4.40
N ALA A 76 -16.86 -14.70 -5.34
CA ALA A 76 -18.13 -15.00 -5.99
C ALA A 76 -18.12 -16.32 -6.80
N ASN A 77 -16.95 -16.83 -7.16
CA ASN A 77 -16.78 -18.09 -7.89
C ASN A 77 -16.51 -19.28 -6.96
N GLY A 78 -16.45 -19.05 -5.64
CA GLY A 78 -16.18 -20.07 -4.63
C GLY A 78 -14.70 -20.37 -4.41
N ALA A 79 -13.78 -19.60 -5.02
CA ALA A 79 -12.35 -19.72 -4.76
C ALA A 79 -11.97 -19.09 -3.42
N LYS A 80 -11.10 -19.75 -2.67
CA LYS A 80 -10.63 -19.23 -1.37
C LYS A 80 -9.72 -18.03 -1.57
N TYR A 81 -9.96 -16.96 -0.82
CA TYR A 81 -9.05 -15.81 -0.79
C TYR A 81 -7.68 -16.17 -0.21
N GLU A 82 -7.62 -17.10 0.74
CA GLU A 82 -6.38 -17.57 1.36
C GLU A 82 -5.35 -18.00 0.30
N ASP A 83 -5.74 -18.80 -0.69
CA ASP A 83 -4.85 -19.27 -1.76
C ASP A 83 -4.26 -18.11 -2.58
N LEU A 84 -5.04 -17.06 -2.81
CA LEU A 84 -4.59 -15.88 -3.56
C LEU A 84 -3.69 -15.00 -2.70
N VAL A 85 -4.03 -14.83 -1.43
CA VAL A 85 -3.23 -14.07 -0.45
C VAL A 85 -1.85 -14.71 -0.28
N GLU A 86 -1.77 -16.03 -0.12
CA GLU A 86 -0.50 -16.77 -0.03
C GLU A 86 0.38 -16.56 -1.28
N ARG A 87 -0.21 -16.65 -2.48
CA ARG A 87 0.53 -16.39 -3.72
C ARG A 87 1.07 -14.95 -3.81
N LEU A 88 0.26 -13.96 -3.41
CA LEU A 88 0.69 -12.56 -3.41
C LEU A 88 1.73 -12.29 -2.32
N LYS A 89 1.60 -12.89 -1.14
CA LYS A 89 2.59 -12.82 -0.07
C LYS A 89 3.94 -13.41 -0.50
N ALA A 90 3.93 -14.53 -1.21
CA ALA A 90 5.14 -15.12 -1.79
C ALA A 90 5.84 -14.16 -2.78
N ARG A 91 5.12 -13.19 -3.35
CA ARG A 91 5.64 -12.10 -4.20
C ARG A 91 6.00 -10.83 -3.41
N GLY A 92 5.97 -10.87 -2.08
CA GLY A 92 6.36 -9.77 -1.21
C GLY A 92 5.24 -8.81 -0.80
N VAL A 93 3.98 -9.10 -1.13
CA VAL A 93 2.83 -8.29 -0.67
C VAL A 93 2.61 -8.50 0.82
N GLN A 94 2.38 -7.41 1.56
CA GLN A 94 2.04 -7.45 2.98
C GLN A 94 0.56 -7.14 3.18
N PHE A 95 -0.07 -7.82 4.14
CA PHE A 95 -1.50 -7.66 4.45
C PHE A 95 -1.67 -7.19 5.89
N HIS A 96 -2.11 -5.94 6.08
CA HIS A 96 -2.28 -5.31 7.37
C HIS A 96 -3.77 -5.20 7.73
N VAL A 97 -4.12 -5.68 8.93
CA VAL A 97 -5.47 -5.69 9.49
C VAL A 97 -5.59 -4.72 10.66
N CYS A 98 -6.59 -3.88 10.62
CA CYS A 98 -6.87 -2.87 11.65
C CYS A 98 -7.43 -3.50 12.94
N GLU A 99 -6.72 -3.38 14.07
CA GLU A 99 -7.18 -3.89 15.37
C GLU A 99 -8.40 -3.14 15.92
N ILE A 100 -8.59 -1.85 15.57
CA ILE A 100 -9.81 -1.12 15.92
C ILE A 100 -11.03 -1.79 15.27
N THR A 101 -10.91 -2.24 14.02
CA THR A 101 -11.96 -2.99 13.33
C THR A 101 -12.30 -4.29 14.07
N LEU A 102 -11.29 -5.03 14.52
CA LEU A 102 -11.51 -6.27 15.26
C LEU A 102 -12.32 -6.00 16.55
N ARG A 103 -11.90 -4.98 17.32
CA ARG A 103 -12.64 -4.59 18.55
C ARG A 103 -14.08 -4.21 18.27
N ASN A 104 -14.30 -3.32 17.30
CA ASN A 104 -15.64 -2.80 17.00
C ASN A 104 -16.59 -3.87 16.47
N ARG A 105 -16.08 -4.83 15.72
CA ARG A 105 -16.84 -5.96 15.16
C ARG A 105 -16.80 -7.22 16.03
N LYS A 106 -16.12 -7.18 17.19
CA LYS A 106 -15.95 -8.32 18.11
C LYS A 106 -15.31 -9.53 17.42
N LEU A 107 -14.39 -9.29 16.49
CA LEU A 107 -13.64 -10.32 15.78
C LEU A 107 -12.37 -10.69 16.56
N LYS A 108 -12.00 -11.96 16.49
CA LYS A 108 -10.79 -12.50 17.13
C LYS A 108 -9.72 -12.80 16.07
N LYS A 109 -8.44 -12.65 16.42
CA LYS A 109 -7.32 -12.92 15.50
C LYS A 109 -7.31 -14.36 14.98
N GLU A 110 -7.78 -15.30 15.78
CA GLU A 110 -7.86 -16.72 15.42
C GLU A 110 -8.84 -17.01 14.28
N GLN A 111 -9.72 -16.07 13.95
CA GLN A 111 -10.65 -16.18 12.82
C GLN A 111 -10.00 -15.80 11.48
N PHE A 112 -8.80 -15.24 11.51
CA PHE A 112 -8.06 -14.80 10.34
C PHE A 112 -7.00 -15.80 9.90
N ILE A 113 -6.64 -15.74 8.63
CA ILE A 113 -5.53 -16.52 8.08
C ILE A 113 -4.19 -16.10 8.70
N ALA A 114 -3.21 -17.00 8.70
CA ALA A 114 -1.91 -16.76 9.34
C ALA A 114 -1.10 -15.63 8.69
N ASP A 115 -1.42 -15.28 7.45
CA ASP A 115 -0.71 -14.28 6.67
C ASP A 115 -1.07 -12.82 6.99
N ALA A 116 -2.04 -12.60 7.87
CA ALA A 116 -2.44 -11.27 8.31
C ALA A 116 -1.46 -10.69 9.35
N THR A 117 -1.04 -9.46 9.14
CA THR A 117 -0.30 -8.65 10.11
C THR A 117 -1.26 -7.65 10.76
N TYR A 118 -1.19 -7.47 12.07
CA TYR A 118 -2.11 -6.60 12.78
C TYR A 118 -1.48 -5.25 13.08
N VAL A 119 -2.23 -4.17 12.80
CA VAL A 119 -1.82 -2.79 13.09
C VAL A 119 -2.84 -2.11 13.98
N PRO A 120 -2.44 -1.21 14.91
CA PRO A 120 -3.36 -0.58 15.85
C PRO A 120 -4.53 0.13 15.17
N SER A 121 -4.29 0.81 14.05
CA SER A 121 -5.30 1.53 13.27
C SER A 121 -4.95 1.47 11.77
N GLY A 122 -5.88 0.99 10.94
CA GLY A 122 -5.68 0.94 9.49
C GLY A 122 -5.49 2.33 8.87
N VAL A 123 -6.29 3.32 9.26
CA VAL A 123 -6.18 4.69 8.73
C VAL A 123 -4.88 5.38 9.17
N ALA A 124 -4.43 5.13 10.40
CA ALA A 124 -3.15 5.65 10.87
C ALA A 124 -1.98 4.98 10.15
N GLU A 125 -2.08 3.69 9.86
CA GLU A 125 -1.07 2.95 9.09
C GLU A 125 -0.96 3.46 7.65
N ILE A 126 -2.07 3.71 6.97
CA ILE A 126 -2.07 4.34 5.63
C ILE A 126 -1.36 5.69 5.68
N THR A 127 -1.70 6.54 6.66
CA THR A 127 -1.07 7.84 6.83
C THR A 127 0.44 7.70 7.06
N ARG A 128 0.85 6.77 7.91
CA ARG A 128 2.26 6.50 8.20
C ARG A 128 3.04 6.06 6.96
N LEU A 129 2.48 5.12 6.20
CA LEU A 129 3.09 4.63 4.97
C LEU A 129 3.27 5.74 3.93
N GLN A 130 2.25 6.60 3.76
CA GLN A 130 2.33 7.70 2.81
C GLN A 130 3.33 8.78 3.25
N GLN A 131 3.23 9.26 4.49
CA GLN A 131 3.99 10.41 4.94
C GLN A 131 5.44 10.08 5.32
N ARG A 132 5.69 8.89 5.87
CA ARG A 132 7.02 8.54 6.39
C ARG A 132 7.81 7.61 5.47
N GLU A 133 7.13 6.83 4.64
CA GLU A 133 7.78 5.85 3.78
C GLU A 133 7.56 6.10 2.28
N GLY A 134 6.78 7.13 1.91
CA GLY A 134 6.60 7.56 0.53
C GLY A 134 5.76 6.61 -0.32
N TYR A 135 4.78 5.91 0.28
CA TYR A 135 3.85 5.06 -0.45
C TYR A 135 2.82 5.88 -1.22
N ALA A 136 2.61 5.57 -2.49
CA ALA A 136 1.45 6.03 -3.24
C ALA A 136 0.18 5.34 -2.72
N TYR A 137 -0.95 6.03 -2.79
CA TYR A 137 -2.23 5.51 -2.31
C TYR A 137 -3.12 5.06 -3.46
N LEU A 138 -3.63 3.84 -3.38
CA LEU A 138 -4.64 3.31 -4.28
C LEU A 138 -5.83 2.73 -3.49
N ARG A 139 -7.02 3.05 -3.96
CA ARG A 139 -8.28 2.44 -3.49
C ARG A 139 -9.01 1.87 -4.69
N PRO A 140 -9.01 0.55 -4.87
CA PRO A 140 -9.73 -0.12 -5.96
C PRO A 140 -11.24 -0.08 -5.77
#